data_b833a4868d2f0f8d0fde0bae3c114fac
#
_entry.id   b833a4868d2f0f8d0fde0bae3c114fac
#
_cell.length_a   1.000
_cell.length_b   1.000
_cell.length_c   1.000
_cell.angle_alpha   90.00
_cell.angle_beta   90.00
_cell.angle_gamma   90.00
#
_symmetry.space_group_name_H-M   'P 1'
#
loop_
_entity.id
_entity.type
_entity.pdbx_description
1 polymer ?
#
loop_
_entity_poly.entity_id
_entity_poly.type
_entity_poly.pdbx_seq_one_letter_code
_entity_poly.pdbx_strand_id
1 'polypeptide(L)'
;MRTPQRRLDAGLIADSRQSPERYEFFQLVRLYELAFRGEGGDAVSERIRFRNSLRLGFAPSQVDGIEASHAAGQGDAGPERVEITPAFMGMLGVHGALPTHYTEQVIHRERHLKDTAGRAFLDLFTNRSVGHFYRAWKKYRLPVQYEMDRRNRFLPLLLSLTGLGMAGLRGRLGAIDDESIARLAGLLRQRPMSAEALQRVLGSYFSERVEIEQFVGRWYVLPPAQRSQLGAGRLTLGRDALVGERVWQCNLRIRVRIGPLPRARYLAFLPRGELATALARLLSLAAGGQFEYEIRPILRAADVAPCVLGAATGCRLGHDSFVLTRPAAADRSDLAYLAPFSD
;
A
#
# COMPACT_ATOMS: atom_id res chain seq x y z
N MET A 1 -4.69 6.48 -5.12
CA MET A 1 -3.57 7.30 -5.68
C MET A 1 -2.38 6.39 -5.90
N ARG A 2 -2.02 6.10 -7.15
CA ARG A 2 -0.76 5.42 -7.46
C ARG A 2 0.38 6.40 -7.16
N THR A 3 1.22 6.09 -6.20
CA THR A 3 2.45 6.85 -5.97
C THR A 3 3.27 6.79 -7.26
N PRO A 4 3.68 7.93 -7.84
CA PRO A 4 4.48 7.89 -9.06
C PRO A 4 5.73 7.07 -8.78
N GLN A 5 5.94 6.04 -9.57
CA GLN A 5 7.13 5.20 -9.52
C GLN A 5 8.29 6.13 -9.94
N ARG A 6 9.09 6.57 -8.98
CA ARG A 6 10.30 7.32 -9.26
C ARG A 6 11.20 6.42 -10.11
N ARG A 7 11.28 6.68 -11.40
CA ARG A 7 12.28 6.06 -12.27
C ARG A 7 13.62 6.49 -11.72
N LEU A 8 14.52 5.53 -11.55
CA LEU A 8 15.92 5.83 -11.27
C LEU A 8 16.41 6.73 -12.40
N ASP A 9 16.89 7.90 -12.04
CA ASP A 9 17.51 8.81 -12.99
C ASP A 9 18.86 8.20 -13.38
N ALA A 10 19.06 7.94 -14.67
CA ALA A 10 20.33 7.43 -15.19
C ALA A 10 21.50 8.34 -14.77
N GLY A 11 21.23 9.64 -14.58
CA GLY A 11 22.16 10.62 -14.05
C GLY A 11 22.69 10.31 -12.66
N LEU A 12 21.86 9.75 -11.75
CA LEU A 12 22.31 9.38 -10.39
C LEU A 12 23.33 8.23 -10.40
N ILE A 13 23.16 7.26 -11.29
CA ILE A 13 24.13 6.16 -11.44
C ILE A 13 25.43 6.66 -12.01
N ALA A 14 25.39 7.55 -13.00
CA ALA A 14 26.58 8.16 -13.57
C ALA A 14 27.31 9.05 -12.54
N ASP A 15 26.59 9.89 -11.77
CA ASP A 15 27.15 10.72 -10.70
C ASP A 15 27.79 9.88 -9.60
N SER A 16 27.15 8.75 -9.20
CA SER A 16 27.71 7.86 -8.18
C SER A 16 29.04 7.23 -8.57
N ARG A 17 29.31 7.07 -9.86
CA ARG A 17 30.61 6.58 -10.36
C ARG A 17 31.68 7.66 -10.36
N GLN A 18 31.30 8.91 -10.64
CA GLN A 18 32.22 10.03 -10.66
C GLN A 18 32.59 10.49 -9.24
N SER A 19 31.64 10.44 -8.33
CA SER A 19 31.81 10.95 -6.97
C SER A 19 31.24 9.94 -5.93
N PRO A 20 31.87 8.75 -5.78
CA PRO A 20 31.39 7.70 -4.86
C PRO A 20 31.38 8.14 -3.40
N GLU A 21 32.28 9.08 -3.03
CA GLU A 21 32.42 9.62 -1.69
C GLU A 21 31.20 10.39 -1.19
N ARG A 22 30.29 10.83 -2.07
CA ARG A 22 29.05 11.54 -1.72
C ARG A 22 27.91 10.62 -1.26
N TYR A 23 28.08 9.33 -1.48
CA TYR A 23 27.02 8.36 -1.23
C TYR A 23 27.32 7.51 0.00
N GLU A 24 26.30 7.31 0.81
CA GLU A 24 26.34 6.30 1.89
C GLU A 24 26.26 4.90 1.29
N PHE A 25 27.02 3.98 1.84
CA PHE A 25 27.14 2.59 1.35
C PHE A 25 25.76 1.91 1.14
N PHE A 26 24.89 1.95 2.16
CA PHE A 26 23.60 1.27 2.06
C PHE A 26 22.68 1.88 0.98
N GLN A 27 22.70 3.20 0.83
CA GLN A 27 21.91 3.88 -0.20
C GLN A 27 22.46 3.59 -1.60
N LEU A 28 23.78 3.54 -1.73
CA LEU A 28 24.44 3.21 -2.98
C LEU A 28 24.07 1.80 -3.45
N VAL A 29 24.23 0.79 -2.59
CA VAL A 29 23.88 -0.60 -2.91
C VAL A 29 22.40 -0.71 -3.27
N ARG A 30 21.51 0.00 -2.55
CA ARG A 30 20.09 0.06 -2.86
C ARG A 30 19.82 0.67 -4.24
N LEU A 31 20.51 1.74 -4.62
CA LEU A 31 20.36 2.35 -5.94
C LEU A 31 20.73 1.35 -7.06
N TYR A 32 21.84 0.63 -6.92
CA TYR A 32 22.23 -0.39 -7.90
C TYR A 32 21.30 -1.60 -7.88
N GLU A 33 20.81 -2.03 -6.71
CA GLU A 33 19.81 -3.10 -6.62
C GLU A 33 18.51 -2.71 -7.36
N LEU A 34 18.08 -1.45 -7.24
CA LEU A 34 16.94 -0.91 -7.98
C LEU A 34 17.19 -0.81 -9.49
N ALA A 35 18.42 -0.45 -9.88
CA ALA A 35 18.79 -0.38 -11.29
C ALA A 35 18.73 -1.75 -11.99
N PHE A 36 19.17 -2.80 -11.29
CA PHE A 36 19.12 -4.17 -11.79
C PHE A 36 17.75 -4.85 -11.60
N ARG A 37 16.76 -4.14 -11.11
CA ARG A 37 15.41 -4.66 -10.93
C ARG A 37 14.74 -4.93 -12.26
N GLY A 38 14.33 -6.15 -12.50
CA GLY A 38 13.62 -6.56 -13.72
C GLY A 38 14.27 -7.71 -14.47
N GLU A 39 15.52 -8.01 -14.16
CA GLU A 39 16.26 -9.09 -14.86
C GLU A 39 16.17 -10.45 -14.15
N GLY A 40 15.45 -10.54 -13.02
CA GLY A 40 15.31 -11.75 -12.21
C GLY A 40 16.55 -12.04 -11.36
N GLY A 41 16.38 -12.74 -10.23
CA GLY A 41 17.50 -13.09 -9.35
C GLY A 41 17.79 -12.07 -8.24
N ASP A 42 18.78 -12.38 -7.39
CA ASP A 42 19.28 -11.51 -6.32
C ASP A 42 20.44 -10.66 -6.85
N ALA A 43 20.14 -9.41 -7.21
CA ALA A 43 21.13 -8.49 -7.78
C ALA A 43 22.39 -8.35 -6.91
N VAL A 44 22.26 -8.41 -5.58
CA VAL A 44 23.38 -8.33 -4.63
C VAL A 44 24.32 -9.55 -4.74
N SER A 45 23.78 -10.72 -5.10
CA SER A 45 24.61 -11.92 -5.29
C SER A 45 25.21 -12.02 -6.70
N GLU A 46 24.47 -11.59 -7.71
CA GLU A 46 24.77 -11.88 -9.10
C GLU A 46 25.44 -10.73 -9.83
N ARG A 47 25.04 -9.49 -9.53
CA ARG A 47 25.43 -8.29 -10.28
C ARG A 47 26.31 -7.31 -9.50
N ILE A 48 26.22 -7.31 -8.17
CA ILE A 48 27.00 -6.43 -7.31
C ILE A 48 28.08 -7.26 -6.64
N ARG A 49 29.34 -6.84 -6.79
CA ARG A 49 30.49 -7.43 -6.11
C ARG A 49 31.12 -6.41 -5.18
N PHE A 50 31.56 -6.90 -4.02
CA PHE A 50 32.29 -6.12 -3.04
C PHE A 50 33.75 -6.53 -3.03
N ARG A 51 34.65 -5.55 -3.13
CA ARG A 51 36.10 -5.73 -3.15
C ARG A 51 36.74 -5.15 -1.89
N ASN A 52 37.93 -5.63 -1.55
CA ASN A 52 38.69 -5.04 -0.44
C ASN A 52 39.31 -3.71 -0.87
N SER A 53 39.26 -2.72 0.03
CA SER A 53 40.06 -1.51 -0.10
C SER A 53 41.53 -1.85 0.19
N LEU A 54 42.43 -1.31 -0.62
CA LEU A 54 43.89 -1.38 -0.40
C LEU A 54 44.42 -0.08 0.19
N ARG A 55 43.56 0.86 0.56
CA ARG A 55 43.95 2.14 1.11
C ARG A 55 44.51 1.96 2.52
N LEU A 56 45.69 2.55 2.77
CA LEU A 56 46.36 2.56 4.09
C LEU A 56 46.14 3.86 4.86
N GLY A 57 45.54 4.87 4.23
CA GLY A 57 45.13 6.12 4.88
C GLY A 57 43.67 6.14 5.29
N PHE A 58 43.28 7.11 6.10
CA PHE A 58 41.89 7.29 6.50
C PHE A 58 40.98 7.48 5.26
N ALA A 59 39.88 6.75 5.27
CA ALA A 59 38.89 6.86 4.22
C ALA A 59 38.03 8.13 4.41
N PRO A 60 37.81 8.97 3.40
CA PRO A 60 37.00 10.17 3.51
C PRO A 60 35.50 9.86 3.60
N SER A 61 35.10 8.68 3.17
CA SER A 61 33.70 8.25 3.07
C SER A 61 33.53 6.75 3.29
N GLN A 62 32.29 6.26 3.30
CA GLN A 62 31.99 4.84 3.44
C GLN A 62 32.34 4.01 2.20
N VAL A 63 32.46 4.64 1.02
CA VAL A 63 32.76 4.00 -0.26
C VAL A 63 34.05 4.56 -0.83
N ASP A 64 34.99 3.69 -1.12
CA ASP A 64 36.33 4.05 -1.64
C ASP A 64 36.34 4.17 -3.16
N GLY A 65 35.54 3.36 -3.85
CA GLY A 65 35.43 3.38 -5.30
C GLY A 65 34.32 2.50 -5.84
N ILE A 66 33.95 2.79 -7.09
CA ILE A 66 32.96 2.04 -7.85
C ILE A 66 33.53 1.78 -9.24
N GLU A 67 33.58 0.51 -9.63
CA GLU A 67 33.96 0.08 -10.98
C GLU A 67 32.77 -0.61 -11.62
N ALA A 68 32.42 -0.25 -12.85
CA ALA A 68 31.34 -0.87 -13.59
C ALA A 68 31.88 -1.55 -14.84
N SER A 69 31.58 -2.82 -15.01
CA SER A 69 31.88 -3.57 -16.23
C SER A 69 30.66 -3.58 -17.14
N HIS A 70 30.88 -3.26 -18.40
CA HIS A 70 29.88 -3.37 -19.46
C HIS A 70 30.19 -4.62 -20.30
N ALA A 71 29.15 -5.34 -20.73
CA ALA A 71 29.31 -6.40 -21.71
C ALA A 71 29.80 -5.80 -23.04
N ALA A 72 30.82 -6.42 -23.61
CA ALA A 72 31.35 -6.00 -24.90
C ALA A 72 30.26 -6.12 -25.98
N GLY A 73 29.77 -4.99 -26.50
CA GLY A 73 28.87 -4.94 -27.65
C GLY A 73 27.46 -4.41 -27.43
N GLN A 74 27.04 -4.07 -26.20
CA GLN A 74 25.75 -3.43 -25.96
C GLN A 74 25.96 -1.95 -25.61
N GLY A 75 25.80 -1.07 -26.60
CA GLY A 75 25.71 0.36 -26.38
C GLY A 75 24.45 0.70 -25.57
N ASP A 76 24.59 1.60 -24.58
CA ASP A 76 23.52 2.23 -23.82
C ASP A 76 22.63 1.34 -22.89
N ALA A 77 22.83 0.04 -22.85
CA ALA A 77 22.31 -0.82 -21.79
C ALA A 77 23.13 -0.58 -20.50
N GLY A 78 22.48 -0.53 -19.36
CA GLY A 78 23.12 -0.33 -18.06
C GLY A 78 24.26 -1.32 -17.78
N PRO A 79 25.07 -1.12 -16.73
CA PRO A 79 26.22 -1.98 -16.44
C PRO A 79 25.77 -3.42 -16.20
N GLU A 80 26.48 -4.38 -16.77
CA GLU A 80 26.22 -5.80 -16.54
C GLU A 80 26.57 -6.20 -15.10
N ARG A 81 27.64 -5.62 -14.56
CA ARG A 81 28.14 -5.89 -13.20
C ARG A 81 28.76 -4.64 -12.61
N VAL A 82 28.60 -4.46 -11.30
CA VAL A 82 29.20 -3.35 -10.56
C VAL A 82 30.04 -3.89 -9.41
N GLU A 83 31.28 -3.38 -9.29
CA GLU A 83 32.19 -3.65 -8.20
C GLU A 83 32.25 -2.43 -7.28
N ILE A 84 31.89 -2.61 -6.01
CA ILE A 84 31.88 -1.56 -5.00
C ILE A 84 32.95 -1.89 -3.97
N THR A 85 33.81 -0.92 -3.68
CA THR A 85 34.85 -1.05 -2.66
C THR A 85 34.41 -0.29 -1.40
N PRO A 86 33.86 -0.98 -0.35
CA PRO A 86 33.54 -0.35 0.91
C PRO A 86 34.82 -0.01 1.67
N ALA A 87 34.83 1.15 2.33
CA ALA A 87 35.99 1.61 3.09
C ALA A 87 35.98 1.20 4.58
N PHE A 88 34.84 0.79 5.09
CA PHE A 88 34.61 0.55 6.53
C PHE A 88 34.66 -0.93 6.94
N MET A 89 34.63 -1.86 5.98
CA MET A 89 34.58 -3.30 6.25
C MET A 89 35.31 -4.09 5.14
N GLY A 90 36.20 -4.98 5.54
CA GLY A 90 36.93 -5.85 4.62
C GLY A 90 37.98 -6.69 5.34
N MET A 91 38.73 -7.48 4.59
CA MET A 91 39.87 -8.23 5.12
C MET A 91 41.16 -7.44 5.01
N LEU A 92 41.27 -6.55 4.02
CA LEU A 92 42.43 -5.70 3.74
C LEU A 92 42.11 -4.22 4.01
N GLY A 93 43.12 -3.37 4.01
CA GLY A 93 43.03 -1.92 4.23
C GLY A 93 43.12 -1.54 5.70
N VAL A 94 42.93 -0.25 6.00
CA VAL A 94 43.04 0.31 7.39
C VAL A 94 42.04 -0.31 8.34
N HIS A 95 40.82 -0.55 7.86
CA HIS A 95 39.74 -1.17 8.64
C HIS A 95 39.61 -2.67 8.36
N GLY A 96 40.64 -3.28 7.79
CA GLY A 96 40.67 -4.70 7.49
C GLY A 96 40.82 -5.57 8.74
N ALA A 97 40.26 -6.79 8.68
CA ALA A 97 40.42 -7.78 9.75
C ALA A 97 41.84 -8.35 9.83
N LEU A 98 42.59 -8.32 8.72
CA LEU A 98 43.98 -8.80 8.67
C LEU A 98 44.97 -7.68 9.06
N PRO A 99 46.11 -8.04 9.66
CA PRO A 99 47.19 -7.08 9.92
C PRO A 99 47.66 -6.35 8.65
N THR A 100 48.10 -5.09 8.80
CA THR A 100 48.45 -4.19 7.70
C THR A 100 49.53 -4.74 6.74
N HIS A 101 50.47 -5.54 7.28
CA HIS A 101 51.50 -6.12 6.42
C HIS A 101 51.00 -7.04 5.29
N TYR A 102 49.84 -7.69 5.48
CA TYR A 102 49.17 -8.43 4.39
C TYR A 102 48.67 -7.47 3.31
N THR A 103 48.13 -6.34 3.71
CA THR A 103 47.71 -5.31 2.75
C THR A 103 48.90 -4.78 1.96
N GLU A 104 50.02 -4.50 2.63
CA GLU A 104 51.27 -4.07 1.97
C GLU A 104 51.80 -5.10 1.02
N GLN A 105 51.81 -6.38 1.41
CA GLN A 105 52.21 -7.48 0.49
C GLN A 105 51.32 -7.56 -0.74
N VAL A 106 50.01 -7.46 -0.57
CA VAL A 106 49.05 -7.49 -1.70
C VAL A 106 49.29 -6.28 -2.60
N ILE A 107 49.47 -5.08 -2.04
CA ILE A 107 49.80 -3.88 -2.82
C ILE A 107 51.10 -4.07 -3.61
N HIS A 108 52.15 -4.62 -2.96
CA HIS A 108 53.42 -4.86 -3.63
C HIS A 108 53.28 -5.83 -4.82
N ARG A 109 52.57 -6.96 -4.62
CA ARG A 109 52.30 -7.95 -5.66
C ARG A 109 51.50 -7.35 -6.83
N GLU A 110 50.44 -6.59 -6.52
CA GLU A 110 49.56 -5.98 -7.54
C GLU A 110 50.29 -4.90 -8.34
N ARG A 111 51.12 -4.07 -7.69
CA ARG A 111 51.85 -2.99 -8.36
C ARG A 111 53.07 -3.46 -9.14
N HIS A 112 53.87 -4.29 -8.52
CA HIS A 112 55.17 -4.67 -9.11
C HIS A 112 55.14 -5.99 -9.92
N LEU A 113 54.36 -6.97 -9.48
CA LEU A 113 54.27 -8.27 -10.13
C LEU A 113 53.03 -8.40 -11.04
N LYS A 114 52.12 -7.40 -11.02
CA LYS A 114 50.83 -7.46 -11.71
C LYS A 114 49.97 -8.68 -11.31
N ASP A 115 50.22 -9.21 -10.10
CA ASP A 115 49.53 -10.39 -9.58
C ASP A 115 48.36 -9.95 -8.70
N THR A 116 47.15 -10.12 -9.22
CA THR A 116 45.89 -9.81 -8.52
C THR A 116 45.28 -11.00 -7.80
N ALA A 117 45.89 -12.22 -7.93
CA ALA A 117 45.29 -13.45 -7.41
C ALA A 117 45.09 -13.43 -5.88
N GLY A 118 46.05 -12.88 -5.12
CA GLY A 118 45.92 -12.77 -3.66
C GLY A 118 44.77 -11.90 -3.22
N ARG A 119 44.57 -10.75 -3.87
CA ARG A 119 43.42 -9.87 -3.61
C ARG A 119 42.12 -10.56 -4.01
N ALA A 120 42.04 -11.12 -5.18
CA ALA A 120 40.86 -11.80 -5.69
C ALA A 120 40.39 -12.93 -4.73
N PHE A 121 41.34 -13.70 -4.18
CA PHE A 121 41.01 -14.71 -3.16
C PHE A 121 40.39 -14.12 -1.90
N LEU A 122 40.95 -13.05 -1.36
CA LEU A 122 40.39 -12.38 -0.16
C LEU A 122 39.09 -11.66 -0.48
N ASP A 123 38.88 -11.18 -1.69
CA ASP A 123 37.64 -10.56 -2.14
C ASP A 123 36.45 -11.54 -2.13
N LEU A 124 36.68 -12.85 -2.29
CA LEU A 124 35.61 -13.85 -2.16
C LEU A 124 34.94 -13.82 -0.79
N PHE A 125 35.74 -13.72 0.29
CA PHE A 125 35.23 -13.67 1.66
C PHE A 125 34.59 -12.32 1.96
N THR A 126 35.22 -11.23 1.55
CA THR A 126 34.69 -9.88 1.75
C THR A 126 33.38 -9.70 1.00
N ASN A 127 33.27 -10.15 -0.25
CA ASN A 127 32.03 -10.09 -1.02
C ASN A 127 30.88 -10.77 -0.29
N ARG A 128 31.12 -11.97 0.23
CA ARG A 128 30.11 -12.71 1.00
C ARG A 128 29.73 -12.00 2.30
N SER A 129 30.71 -11.55 3.05
CA SER A 129 30.49 -10.91 4.38
C SER A 129 29.73 -9.59 4.25
N VAL A 130 30.19 -8.71 3.33
CA VAL A 130 29.54 -7.42 3.05
C VAL A 130 28.13 -7.62 2.47
N GLY A 131 27.96 -8.59 1.58
CA GLY A 131 26.65 -8.96 1.04
C GLY A 131 25.68 -9.40 2.13
N HIS A 132 26.14 -10.22 3.10
CA HIS A 132 25.32 -10.61 4.25
C HIS A 132 25.03 -9.43 5.18
N PHE A 133 25.99 -8.54 5.40
CA PHE A 133 25.80 -7.34 6.19
C PHE A 133 24.72 -6.42 5.59
N TYR A 134 24.74 -6.20 4.29
CA TYR A 134 23.69 -5.45 3.59
C TYR A 134 22.33 -6.13 3.72
N ARG A 135 22.25 -7.46 3.53
CA ARG A 135 20.98 -8.20 3.67
C ARG A 135 20.45 -8.15 5.10
N ALA A 136 21.32 -8.23 6.11
CA ALA A 136 20.93 -8.09 7.51
C ALA A 136 20.36 -6.70 7.79
N TRP A 137 20.98 -5.65 7.28
CA TRP A 137 20.47 -4.29 7.36
C TRP A 137 19.10 -4.14 6.69
N LYS A 138 18.93 -4.71 5.49
CA LYS A 138 17.69 -4.66 4.71
C LYS A 138 16.55 -5.42 5.39
N LYS A 139 16.86 -6.53 6.07
CA LYS A 139 15.87 -7.47 6.64
C LYS A 139 14.84 -6.79 7.55
N TYR A 140 15.23 -5.79 8.32
CA TYR A 140 14.35 -5.11 9.27
C TYR A 140 13.84 -3.75 8.77
N ARG A 141 14.12 -3.40 7.53
CA ARG A 141 13.69 -2.13 6.92
C ARG A 141 12.55 -2.36 5.93
N LEU A 142 11.33 -2.38 6.46
CA LEU A 142 10.11 -2.63 5.70
C LEU A 142 9.95 -1.76 4.43
N PRO A 143 10.22 -0.43 4.47
CA PRO A 143 10.11 0.40 3.27
C PRO A 143 11.03 -0.06 2.13
N VAL A 144 12.27 -0.47 2.47
CA VAL A 144 13.26 -0.96 1.49
C VAL A 144 12.83 -2.30 0.91
N GLN A 145 12.33 -3.22 1.76
CA GLN A 145 11.80 -4.50 1.28
C GLN A 145 10.59 -4.31 0.38
N TYR A 146 9.66 -3.45 0.76
CA TYR A 146 8.47 -3.15 -0.02
C TYR A 146 8.80 -2.52 -1.38
N GLU A 147 9.78 -1.63 -1.42
CA GLU A 147 10.25 -1.03 -2.66
C GLU A 147 10.84 -2.07 -3.61
N MET A 148 11.58 -3.06 -3.09
CA MET A 148 12.21 -4.10 -3.90
C MET A 148 11.24 -5.17 -4.38
N ASP A 149 10.35 -5.62 -3.53
CA ASP A 149 9.43 -6.72 -3.83
C ASP A 149 8.03 -6.47 -3.30
N ARG A 150 7.29 -5.60 -4.01
CA ARG A 150 5.93 -5.22 -3.63
C ARG A 150 4.95 -6.38 -3.63
N ARG A 151 5.03 -7.25 -4.63
CA ARG A 151 3.97 -8.22 -4.92
C ARG A 151 4.20 -9.60 -4.33
N ASN A 152 5.45 -10.04 -4.23
CA ASN A 152 5.72 -11.45 -3.97
C ASN A 152 6.01 -11.80 -2.51
N ARG A 153 6.56 -10.88 -1.73
CA ARG A 153 6.91 -11.15 -0.33
C ARG A 153 6.12 -10.33 0.68
N PHE A 154 6.14 -9.01 0.54
CA PHE A 154 5.65 -8.13 1.60
C PHE A 154 4.14 -7.90 1.54
N LEU A 155 3.59 -7.61 0.37
CA LEU A 155 2.17 -7.37 0.18
C LEU A 155 1.30 -8.58 0.63
N PRO A 156 1.65 -9.83 0.28
CA PRO A 156 0.93 -11.01 0.77
C PRO A 156 0.88 -11.14 2.29
N LEU A 157 1.96 -10.80 2.98
CA LEU A 157 2.00 -10.85 4.45
C LEU A 157 1.04 -9.83 5.07
N LEU A 158 1.00 -8.60 4.56
CA LEU A 158 0.05 -7.60 5.01
C LEU A 158 -1.39 -8.00 4.68
N LEU A 159 -1.65 -8.51 3.48
CA LEU A 159 -2.97 -8.99 3.08
C LEU A 159 -3.43 -10.19 3.91
N SER A 160 -2.51 -11.03 4.38
CA SER A 160 -2.85 -12.15 5.28
C SER A 160 -3.46 -11.69 6.59
N LEU A 161 -3.09 -10.50 7.11
CA LEU A 161 -3.72 -9.91 8.30
C LEU A 161 -5.19 -9.56 8.08
N THR A 162 -5.60 -9.30 6.85
CA THR A 162 -6.99 -8.98 6.48
C THR A 162 -7.78 -10.20 5.99
N GLY A 163 -7.14 -11.36 5.89
CA GLY A 163 -7.73 -12.59 5.33
C GLY A 163 -7.59 -12.73 3.81
N LEU A 164 -6.92 -11.78 3.12
CA LEU A 164 -6.71 -11.78 1.66
C LEU A 164 -5.33 -12.31 1.24
N GLY A 165 -4.66 -13.07 2.10
CA GLY A 165 -3.31 -13.58 1.83
C GLY A 165 -3.19 -14.59 0.71
N MET A 166 -4.27 -15.37 0.44
CA MET A 166 -4.29 -16.37 -0.63
C MET A 166 -4.21 -15.72 -2.01
N ALA A 167 -3.40 -16.27 -2.91
CA ALA A 167 -3.22 -15.75 -4.26
C ALA A 167 -4.54 -15.62 -5.04
N GLY A 168 -5.47 -16.56 -4.87
CA GLY A 168 -6.79 -16.55 -5.52
C GLY A 168 -7.75 -15.48 -5.00
N LEU A 169 -7.46 -14.80 -3.88
CA LEU A 169 -8.29 -13.72 -3.32
C LEU A 169 -7.79 -12.33 -3.70
N ARG A 170 -6.57 -12.24 -4.23
CA ARG A 170 -5.96 -10.97 -4.61
C ARG A 170 -6.59 -10.41 -5.88
N GLY A 171 -6.70 -9.10 -5.96
CA GLY A 171 -7.26 -8.40 -7.11
C GLY A 171 -8.77 -8.60 -7.33
N ARG A 172 -9.48 -9.32 -6.43
CA ARG A 172 -10.93 -9.59 -6.57
C ARG A 172 -11.83 -8.43 -6.17
N LEU A 173 -11.30 -7.47 -5.43
CA LEU A 173 -12.07 -6.30 -4.96
C LEU A 173 -12.32 -5.25 -6.05
N GLY A 174 -11.82 -5.47 -7.27
CA GLY A 174 -12.12 -4.68 -8.47
C GLY A 174 -11.82 -3.18 -8.32
N ALA A 175 -12.74 -2.43 -7.71
CA ALA A 175 -12.59 -0.99 -7.51
C ALA A 175 -11.57 -0.58 -6.43
N ILE A 176 -11.04 -1.56 -5.66
CA ILE A 176 -10.13 -1.30 -4.54
C ILE A 176 -8.81 -2.01 -4.81
N ASP A 177 -7.73 -1.25 -4.82
CA ASP A 177 -6.37 -1.81 -4.94
C ASP A 177 -5.97 -2.55 -3.66
N ASP A 178 -5.35 -3.73 -3.80
CA ASP A 178 -4.85 -4.54 -2.70
C ASP A 178 -3.85 -3.76 -1.82
N GLU A 179 -3.05 -2.87 -2.39
CA GLU A 179 -2.12 -2.01 -1.66
C GLU A 179 -2.85 -1.07 -0.69
N SER A 180 -4.03 -0.58 -1.08
CA SER A 180 -4.88 0.26 -0.21
C SER A 180 -5.42 -0.53 0.99
N ILE A 181 -5.79 -1.79 0.78
CA ILE A 181 -6.22 -2.69 1.85
C ILE A 181 -5.05 -3.02 2.78
N ALA A 182 -3.88 -3.32 2.21
CA ALA A 182 -2.67 -3.61 2.99
C ALA A 182 -2.28 -2.45 3.91
N ARG A 183 -2.45 -1.19 3.47
CA ARG A 183 -2.23 0.00 4.29
C ARG A 183 -3.15 0.04 5.51
N LEU A 184 -4.37 -0.46 5.38
CA LEU A 184 -5.39 -0.47 6.42
C LEU A 184 -5.43 -1.79 7.21
N ALA A 185 -4.50 -2.74 6.92
CA ALA A 185 -4.51 -4.09 7.47
C ALA A 185 -4.58 -4.14 9.00
N GLY A 186 -3.90 -3.21 9.69
CA GLY A 186 -3.91 -3.14 11.15
C GLY A 186 -5.32 -2.88 11.73
N LEU A 187 -6.13 -2.07 11.07
CA LEU A 187 -7.52 -1.80 11.47
C LEU A 187 -8.46 -2.91 11.01
N LEU A 188 -8.30 -3.38 9.76
CA LEU A 188 -9.15 -4.43 9.17
C LEU A 188 -8.96 -5.80 9.83
N ARG A 189 -7.86 -6.02 10.55
CA ARG A 189 -7.63 -7.23 11.35
C ARG A 189 -8.59 -7.38 12.52
N GLN A 190 -9.09 -6.27 13.08
CA GLN A 190 -9.95 -6.31 14.26
C GLN A 190 -11.30 -6.98 13.94
N ARG A 191 -11.63 -8.02 14.70
CA ARG A 191 -12.89 -8.76 14.60
C ARG A 191 -13.44 -9.00 16.02
N PRO A 192 -14.63 -8.56 16.36
CA PRO A 192 -15.55 -7.69 15.61
C PRO A 192 -14.99 -6.28 15.44
N MET A 193 -15.38 -5.61 14.34
CA MET A 193 -14.95 -4.24 14.05
C MET A 193 -15.82 -3.24 14.82
N SER A 194 -15.19 -2.31 15.54
CA SER A 194 -15.91 -1.20 16.19
C SER A 194 -16.34 -0.13 15.18
N ALA A 195 -17.39 0.63 15.50
CA ALA A 195 -17.83 1.73 14.65
C ALA A 195 -16.72 2.79 14.42
N GLU A 196 -15.92 3.07 15.45
CA GLU A 196 -14.79 3.99 15.33
C GLU A 196 -13.69 3.45 14.41
N ALA A 197 -13.35 2.16 14.50
CA ALA A 197 -12.39 1.54 13.59
C ALA A 197 -12.89 1.58 12.14
N LEU A 198 -14.17 1.28 11.91
CA LEU A 198 -14.81 1.38 10.60
C LEU A 198 -14.80 2.81 10.06
N GLN A 199 -15.12 3.79 10.90
CA GLN A 199 -15.04 5.21 10.56
C GLN A 199 -13.64 5.63 10.12
N ARG A 200 -12.58 5.19 10.85
CA ARG A 200 -11.19 5.45 10.51
C ARG A 200 -10.77 4.79 9.21
N VAL A 201 -11.20 3.55 8.97
CA VAL A 201 -10.92 2.82 7.72
C VAL A 201 -11.52 3.58 6.54
N LEU A 202 -12.80 3.92 6.60
CA LEU A 202 -13.49 4.63 5.53
C LEU A 202 -12.93 6.05 5.34
N GLY A 203 -12.72 6.81 6.41
CA GLY A 203 -12.13 8.14 6.35
C GLY A 203 -10.74 8.16 5.76
N SER A 204 -9.89 7.19 6.13
CA SER A 204 -8.53 7.06 5.58
C SER A 204 -8.52 6.63 4.12
N TYR A 205 -9.45 5.76 3.70
CA TYR A 205 -9.53 5.30 2.32
C TYR A 205 -10.03 6.39 1.37
N PHE A 206 -11.16 7.02 1.72
CA PHE A 206 -11.79 8.04 0.87
C PHE A 206 -11.18 9.43 1.05
N SER A 207 -10.37 9.65 2.10
CA SER A 207 -9.85 10.97 2.50
C SER A 207 -10.95 12.01 2.72
N GLU A 208 -12.09 11.54 3.27
CA GLU A 208 -13.27 12.36 3.57
C GLU A 208 -13.71 12.15 5.01
N ARG A 209 -14.44 13.13 5.56
CA ARG A 209 -15.06 12.96 6.86
C ARG A 209 -16.18 11.92 6.75
N VAL A 210 -16.11 10.90 7.58
CA VAL A 210 -17.10 9.83 7.67
C VAL A 210 -17.60 9.77 9.11
N GLU A 211 -18.91 9.68 9.28
CA GLU A 211 -19.55 9.48 10.59
C GLU A 211 -20.41 8.23 10.52
N ILE A 212 -20.36 7.41 11.57
CA ILE A 212 -21.12 6.17 11.66
C ILE A 212 -22.12 6.28 12.81
N GLU A 213 -23.39 6.19 12.46
CA GLU A 213 -24.50 6.16 13.38
C GLU A 213 -24.98 4.72 13.54
N GLN A 214 -24.90 4.21 14.76
CA GLN A 214 -25.34 2.86 15.12
C GLN A 214 -26.80 2.87 15.59
N PHE A 215 -27.40 1.69 15.61
CA PHE A 215 -28.76 1.47 16.15
C PHE A 215 -29.85 2.27 15.43
N VAL A 216 -29.74 2.40 14.11
CA VAL A 216 -30.73 3.08 13.28
C VAL A 216 -31.98 2.21 13.15
N GLY A 217 -33.02 2.56 13.88
CA GLY A 217 -34.26 1.78 13.89
C GLY A 217 -35.04 1.85 12.59
N ARG A 218 -35.66 0.71 12.23
CA ARG A 218 -36.56 0.59 11.08
C ARG A 218 -37.65 -0.45 11.35
N TRP A 219 -38.80 -0.25 10.71
CA TRP A 219 -39.87 -1.24 10.63
C TRP A 219 -39.57 -2.28 9.54
N TYR A 220 -39.50 -3.53 9.92
CA TYR A 220 -39.33 -4.68 9.01
C TYR A 220 -40.64 -5.41 8.88
N VAL A 221 -41.01 -5.75 7.67
CA VAL A 221 -42.23 -6.54 7.37
C VAL A 221 -41.93 -8.01 7.66
N LEU A 222 -42.76 -8.63 8.48
CA LEU A 222 -42.64 -10.03 8.79
C LEU A 222 -43.14 -10.89 7.63
N PRO A 223 -42.42 -11.95 7.24
CA PRO A 223 -42.93 -12.96 6.34
C PRO A 223 -44.25 -13.56 6.86
N PRO A 224 -45.21 -13.88 5.97
CA PRO A 224 -46.51 -14.45 6.40
C PRO A 224 -46.39 -15.66 7.34
N ALA A 225 -45.39 -16.51 7.12
CA ALA A 225 -45.12 -17.69 7.94
C ALA A 225 -44.68 -17.37 9.38
N GLN A 226 -44.24 -16.14 9.66
CA GLN A 226 -43.80 -15.73 11.00
C GLN A 226 -44.84 -14.87 11.74
N ARG A 227 -45.94 -14.52 11.08
CA ARG A 227 -47.02 -13.74 11.69
C ARG A 227 -47.91 -14.63 12.56
N SER A 228 -48.29 -14.17 13.73
CA SER A 228 -49.29 -14.86 14.55
C SER A 228 -50.66 -14.71 13.92
N GLN A 229 -51.39 -15.84 13.76
CA GLN A 229 -52.74 -15.91 13.21
C GLN A 229 -53.64 -16.66 14.17
N LEU A 230 -54.84 -16.14 14.36
CA LEU A 230 -55.85 -16.78 15.18
C LEU A 230 -56.21 -18.16 14.62
N GLY A 231 -56.16 -19.22 15.44
CA GLY A 231 -56.41 -20.59 15.03
C GLY A 231 -55.22 -21.30 14.35
N ALA A 232 -54.11 -20.62 14.12
CA ALA A 232 -52.87 -21.23 13.65
C ALA A 232 -51.85 -21.32 14.81
N GLY A 233 -50.85 -22.18 14.71
CA GLY A 233 -49.77 -22.27 15.70
C GLY A 233 -49.01 -20.96 15.89
N ARG A 234 -48.16 -20.83 16.94
CA ARG A 234 -47.40 -19.63 17.32
C ARG A 234 -48.20 -18.52 17.96
N LEU A 235 -48.98 -18.88 18.97
CA LEU A 235 -49.76 -17.94 19.78
C LEU A 235 -49.43 -18.05 21.26
N THR A 236 -48.27 -18.54 21.63
CA THR A 236 -47.84 -18.67 23.02
C THR A 236 -47.34 -17.35 23.53
N LEU A 237 -48.09 -16.70 24.43
CA LEU A 237 -47.73 -15.42 25.03
C LEU A 237 -46.33 -15.50 25.69
N GLY A 238 -45.50 -14.50 25.43
CA GLY A 238 -44.12 -14.41 25.95
C GLY A 238 -43.11 -15.30 25.29
N ARG A 239 -43.48 -16.12 24.29
CA ARG A 239 -42.59 -17.02 23.60
C ARG A 239 -42.51 -16.79 22.09
N ASP A 240 -43.64 -16.85 21.38
CA ASP A 240 -43.72 -16.76 19.94
C ASP A 240 -44.89 -15.93 19.40
N ALA A 241 -45.73 -15.38 20.28
CA ALA A 241 -46.82 -14.53 19.88
C ALA A 241 -46.33 -13.13 19.50
N LEU A 242 -46.40 -12.78 18.20
CA LEU A 242 -46.00 -11.52 17.65
C LEU A 242 -47.21 -10.87 16.94
N VAL A 243 -47.78 -9.84 17.55
CA VAL A 243 -48.95 -9.14 17.03
C VAL A 243 -48.56 -8.11 16.02
N GLY A 244 -49.12 -8.20 14.80
CA GLY A 244 -48.90 -7.26 13.71
C GLY A 244 -48.06 -7.80 12.56
N GLU A 245 -47.95 -6.98 11.53
CA GLU A 245 -47.26 -7.34 10.30
C GLU A 245 -45.82 -6.82 10.24
N ARG A 246 -45.42 -5.99 11.17
CA ARG A 246 -44.14 -5.29 11.22
C ARG A 246 -43.51 -5.37 12.59
N VAL A 247 -42.21 -5.44 12.63
CA VAL A 247 -41.42 -5.37 13.86
C VAL A 247 -40.41 -4.24 13.77
N TRP A 248 -40.26 -3.51 14.85
CA TRP A 248 -39.23 -2.48 14.96
C TRP A 248 -37.93 -3.09 15.39
N GLN A 249 -36.86 -2.90 14.55
CA GLN A 249 -35.53 -3.38 14.87
C GLN A 249 -34.52 -2.24 14.69
N CYS A 250 -33.62 -2.10 15.65
CA CYS A 250 -32.55 -1.10 15.65
C CYS A 250 -31.15 -1.70 15.52
N ASN A 251 -31.03 -3.02 15.60
CA ASN A 251 -29.73 -3.71 15.60
C ASN A 251 -29.25 -4.15 14.23
N LEU A 252 -30.05 -4.01 13.17
CA LEU A 252 -29.71 -4.50 11.83
C LEU A 252 -29.16 -3.40 10.90
N ARG A 253 -29.35 -2.13 11.25
CA ARG A 253 -29.00 -1.02 10.36
C ARG A 253 -27.94 -0.11 10.93
N ILE A 254 -26.97 0.21 10.10
CA ILE A 254 -25.92 1.19 10.34
C ILE A 254 -26.03 2.29 9.29
N ARG A 255 -25.98 3.55 9.72
CA ARG A 255 -25.97 4.70 8.82
C ARG A 255 -24.57 5.24 8.68
N VAL A 256 -24.12 5.43 7.43
CA VAL A 256 -22.83 5.97 7.08
C VAL A 256 -23.04 7.34 6.44
N ARG A 257 -22.64 8.40 7.13
CA ARG A 257 -22.66 9.77 6.63
C ARG A 257 -21.28 10.13 6.10
N ILE A 258 -21.23 10.66 4.88
CA ILE A 258 -19.95 11.00 4.21
C ILE A 258 -20.00 12.44 3.74
N GLY A 259 -19.10 13.28 4.20
CA GLY A 259 -19.00 14.65 3.75
C GLY A 259 -18.84 15.67 4.89
N PRO A 260 -18.97 16.98 4.57
CA PRO A 260 -19.53 17.56 3.35
C PRO A 260 -18.64 17.41 2.11
N LEU A 261 -19.21 16.94 0.98
CA LEU A 261 -18.52 16.62 -0.25
C LEU A 261 -18.65 17.74 -1.29
N PRO A 262 -17.63 17.97 -2.13
CA PRO A 262 -17.78 18.75 -3.36
C PRO A 262 -18.65 17.98 -4.38
N ARG A 263 -19.33 18.72 -5.30
CA ARG A 263 -20.27 18.13 -6.26
C ARG A 263 -19.72 16.92 -7.03
N ALA A 264 -18.52 16.99 -7.55
CA ALA A 264 -17.93 15.89 -8.30
C ALA A 264 -17.80 14.60 -7.49
N ARG A 265 -17.37 14.70 -6.25
CA ARG A 265 -17.26 13.54 -5.35
C ARG A 265 -18.62 13.05 -4.87
N TYR A 266 -19.57 13.97 -4.62
CA TYR A 266 -20.95 13.61 -4.28
C TYR A 266 -21.56 12.73 -5.37
N LEU A 267 -21.42 13.13 -6.65
CA LEU A 267 -21.92 12.36 -7.80
C LEU A 267 -21.27 10.95 -7.89
N ALA A 268 -20.00 10.84 -7.56
CA ALA A 268 -19.30 9.54 -7.54
C ALA A 268 -19.76 8.60 -6.41
N PHE A 269 -20.34 9.15 -5.31
CA PHE A 269 -20.96 8.39 -4.22
C PHE A 269 -22.44 8.08 -4.47
N LEU A 270 -23.05 8.54 -5.57
CA LEU A 270 -24.42 8.16 -5.92
C LEU A 270 -24.50 6.66 -6.29
N PRO A 271 -25.70 6.04 -6.19
CA PRO A 271 -25.90 4.64 -6.58
C PRO A 271 -25.33 4.34 -7.98
N ARG A 272 -24.61 3.25 -8.11
CA ARG A 272 -23.84 2.84 -9.32
C ARG A 272 -22.60 3.70 -9.64
N GLY A 273 -22.23 4.66 -8.80
CA GLY A 273 -20.97 5.39 -8.93
C GLY A 273 -19.77 4.54 -8.51
N GLU A 274 -18.58 4.93 -8.97
CA GLU A 274 -17.34 4.21 -8.67
C GLU A 274 -17.04 4.18 -7.16
N LEU A 275 -17.20 5.34 -6.48
CA LEU A 275 -16.96 5.43 -5.04
C LEU A 275 -18.04 4.72 -4.22
N ALA A 276 -19.29 4.68 -4.69
CA ALA A 276 -20.36 3.93 -4.05
C ALA A 276 -20.09 2.41 -4.11
N THR A 277 -19.59 1.92 -5.25
CA THR A 277 -19.21 0.51 -5.41
C THR A 277 -18.01 0.15 -4.52
N ALA A 278 -16.99 1.00 -4.48
CA ALA A 278 -15.84 0.81 -3.58
C ALA A 278 -16.26 0.81 -2.10
N LEU A 279 -17.18 1.73 -1.72
CA LEU A 279 -17.71 1.81 -0.37
C LEU A 279 -18.45 0.53 0.04
N ALA A 280 -19.35 0.02 -0.81
CA ALA A 280 -20.09 -1.21 -0.55
C ALA A 280 -19.15 -2.41 -0.34
N ARG A 281 -18.13 -2.56 -1.20
CA ARG A 281 -17.12 -3.62 -1.07
C ARG A 281 -16.27 -3.50 0.20
N LEU A 282 -15.89 -2.27 0.56
CA LEU A 282 -15.10 -2.04 1.77
C LEU A 282 -15.91 -2.31 3.04
N LEU A 283 -17.20 -1.94 3.05
CA LEU A 283 -18.13 -2.26 4.14
C LEU A 283 -18.31 -3.77 4.28
N SER A 284 -18.53 -4.48 3.17
CA SER A 284 -18.65 -5.93 3.15
C SER A 284 -17.39 -6.62 3.66
N LEU A 285 -16.20 -6.15 3.26
CA LEU A 285 -14.92 -6.68 3.75
C LEU A 285 -14.70 -6.41 5.24
N ALA A 286 -15.07 -5.20 5.70
CA ALA A 286 -14.78 -4.74 7.06
C ALA A 286 -15.72 -5.35 8.11
N ALA A 287 -17.02 -5.30 7.87
CA ALA A 287 -18.05 -5.70 8.85
C ALA A 287 -18.96 -6.83 8.38
N GLY A 288 -18.79 -7.30 7.14
CA GLY A 288 -19.56 -8.38 6.55
C GLY A 288 -20.96 -7.98 6.07
N GLY A 289 -21.72 -8.97 5.59
CA GLY A 289 -23.08 -8.79 5.06
C GLY A 289 -24.19 -8.90 6.12
N GLN A 290 -23.85 -8.82 7.41
CA GLN A 290 -24.84 -9.00 8.48
C GLN A 290 -25.70 -7.76 8.72
N PHE A 291 -25.25 -6.59 8.29
CA PHE A 291 -25.92 -5.31 8.50
C PHE A 291 -26.41 -4.70 7.19
N GLU A 292 -27.52 -3.96 7.28
CA GLU A 292 -27.94 -3.04 6.25
C GLU A 292 -27.16 -1.71 6.40
N TYR A 293 -26.49 -1.27 5.35
CA TYR A 293 -25.80 0.02 5.38
C TYR A 293 -26.59 1.08 4.64
N GLU A 294 -27.11 2.04 5.39
CA GLU A 294 -27.75 3.24 4.87
C GLU A 294 -26.68 4.31 4.61
N ILE A 295 -26.45 4.64 3.35
CA ILE A 295 -25.44 5.62 2.94
C ILE A 295 -26.11 6.97 2.77
N ARG A 296 -25.56 8.01 3.42
CA ARG A 296 -25.96 9.40 3.30
C ARG A 296 -24.80 10.28 2.91
N PRO A 297 -24.58 10.52 1.61
CA PRO A 297 -23.62 11.50 1.16
C PRO A 297 -24.16 12.91 1.44
N ILE A 298 -23.31 13.79 1.96
CA ILE A 298 -23.64 15.17 2.30
C ILE A 298 -23.02 16.08 1.25
N LEU A 299 -23.85 16.86 0.55
CA LEU A 299 -23.40 17.84 -0.44
C LEU A 299 -23.14 19.20 0.23
N ARG A 300 -22.00 19.82 -0.05
CA ARG A 300 -21.69 21.17 0.44
C ARG A 300 -22.73 22.20 -0.03
N ALA A 301 -23.14 23.10 0.84
CA ALA A 301 -24.08 24.14 0.51
C ALA A 301 -23.71 24.98 -0.72
N ALA A 302 -22.42 25.32 -0.85
CA ALA A 302 -21.90 26.07 -1.98
C ALA A 302 -22.01 25.34 -3.34
N ASP A 303 -22.09 24.02 -3.32
CA ASP A 303 -22.10 23.17 -4.52
C ASP A 303 -23.53 22.70 -4.87
N VAL A 304 -24.54 23.09 -4.11
CA VAL A 304 -25.94 22.77 -4.39
C VAL A 304 -26.45 23.69 -5.52
N ALA A 305 -26.69 23.10 -6.68
CA ALA A 305 -27.19 23.81 -7.84
C ALA A 305 -28.66 23.47 -8.14
N PRO A 306 -29.48 24.42 -8.61
CA PRO A 306 -30.83 24.13 -9.01
C PRO A 306 -30.87 23.18 -10.22
N CYS A 307 -31.89 22.31 -10.25
CA CYS A 307 -32.12 21.45 -11.41
C CYS A 307 -32.69 22.27 -12.56
N VAL A 308 -32.04 22.20 -13.72
CA VAL A 308 -32.49 22.86 -14.96
C VAL A 308 -32.91 21.81 -15.96
N LEU A 309 -34.15 21.86 -16.42
CA LEU A 309 -34.67 20.96 -17.47
C LEU A 309 -34.02 21.32 -18.81
N GLY A 310 -33.56 20.30 -19.53
CA GLY A 310 -32.90 20.49 -20.83
C GLY A 310 -31.42 20.82 -20.80
N ALA A 311 -30.79 20.89 -19.59
CA ALA A 311 -29.35 21.03 -19.49
C ALA A 311 -28.62 19.75 -19.97
N ALA A 312 -27.45 19.89 -20.59
CA ALA A 312 -26.62 18.76 -21.04
C ALA A 312 -26.16 17.87 -19.84
N THR A 313 -26.10 18.44 -18.66
CA THR A 313 -25.86 17.74 -17.37
C THR A 313 -27.19 17.43 -16.71
N GLY A 314 -27.82 16.31 -17.08
CA GLY A 314 -29.09 15.90 -16.47
C GLY A 314 -29.00 15.66 -14.98
N CYS A 315 -30.00 16.16 -14.21
CA CYS A 315 -30.17 15.82 -12.81
C CYS A 315 -30.89 14.48 -12.67
N ARG A 316 -30.52 13.69 -11.67
CA ARG A 316 -31.20 12.42 -11.34
C ARG A 316 -32.27 12.68 -10.30
N LEU A 317 -33.52 12.37 -10.65
CA LEU A 317 -34.64 12.54 -9.73
C LEU A 317 -34.42 11.76 -8.43
N GLY A 318 -34.61 12.42 -7.29
CA GLY A 318 -34.41 11.82 -5.97
C GLY A 318 -32.94 11.65 -5.53
N HIS A 319 -31.96 12.11 -6.32
CA HIS A 319 -30.56 11.99 -6.00
C HIS A 319 -29.84 13.34 -5.93
N ASP A 320 -29.83 14.10 -7.03
CA ASP A 320 -29.15 15.39 -7.16
C ASP A 320 -30.05 16.49 -7.78
N SER A 321 -31.35 16.25 -7.85
CA SER A 321 -32.34 17.23 -8.33
C SER A 321 -32.82 18.10 -7.16
N PHE A 322 -32.31 19.32 -7.07
CA PHE A 322 -32.72 20.28 -6.04
C PHE A 322 -33.58 21.35 -6.68
N VAL A 323 -34.73 21.60 -6.08
CA VAL A 323 -35.59 22.75 -6.41
C VAL A 323 -35.23 23.90 -5.46
N LEU A 324 -34.58 24.92 -6.00
CA LEU A 324 -34.03 26.03 -5.22
C LEU A 324 -34.57 27.36 -5.74
N THR A 325 -35.11 28.18 -4.86
CA THR A 325 -35.47 29.58 -5.10
C THR A 325 -34.38 30.54 -4.61
N ARG A 326 -33.53 30.08 -3.71
CA ARG A 326 -32.38 30.80 -3.13
C ARG A 326 -31.21 29.86 -2.95
N PRO A 327 -29.97 30.38 -2.90
CA PRO A 327 -28.79 29.55 -2.61
C PRO A 327 -29.01 28.76 -1.30
N ALA A 328 -28.48 27.52 -1.25
CA ALA A 328 -28.63 26.69 -0.06
C ALA A 328 -27.82 27.29 1.12
N ALA A 329 -28.50 27.48 2.25
CA ALA A 329 -27.89 28.03 3.48
C ALA A 329 -27.12 26.97 4.29
N ALA A 330 -27.40 25.69 4.09
CA ALA A 330 -26.80 24.57 4.80
C ALA A 330 -26.49 23.41 3.86
N ASP A 331 -25.56 22.55 4.27
CA ASP A 331 -25.19 21.30 3.56
C ASP A 331 -26.43 20.39 3.43
N ARG A 332 -26.53 19.71 2.29
CA ARG A 332 -27.68 18.84 1.97
C ARG A 332 -27.36 17.38 2.23
N SER A 333 -28.18 16.76 3.09
CA SER A 333 -28.10 15.33 3.45
C SER A 333 -29.40 14.57 3.17
N ASP A 334 -30.18 15.04 2.19
CA ASP A 334 -31.55 14.56 1.90
C ASP A 334 -31.53 13.16 1.30
N LEU A 335 -30.47 12.82 0.56
CA LEU A 335 -30.32 11.52 -0.04
C LEU A 335 -29.96 10.44 0.98
N ALA A 336 -30.71 9.35 0.98
CA ALA A 336 -30.38 8.13 1.68
C ALA A 336 -30.64 6.92 0.79
N TYR A 337 -29.70 6.00 0.68
CA TYR A 337 -29.86 4.75 -0.07
C TYR A 337 -29.17 3.59 0.65
N LEU A 338 -29.60 2.37 0.35
CA LEU A 338 -28.97 1.16 0.87
C LEU A 338 -27.81 0.77 -0.03
N ALA A 339 -26.67 0.43 0.59
CA ALA A 339 -25.56 -0.13 -0.17
C ALA A 339 -25.99 -1.46 -0.80
N PRO A 340 -25.83 -1.63 -2.12
CA PRO A 340 -26.10 -2.90 -2.74
C PRO A 340 -24.99 -3.88 -2.30
N PHE A 341 -25.38 -4.95 -1.61
CA PHE A 341 -24.51 -6.12 -1.50
C PHE A 341 -24.67 -6.87 -2.82
N SER A 342 -23.55 -7.06 -3.54
CA SER A 342 -23.52 -8.03 -4.63
C SER A 342 -23.62 -9.41 -4.02
N ASP A 343 -24.69 -10.12 -4.38
CA ASP A 343 -24.80 -11.56 -4.20
C ASP A 343 -23.59 -12.29 -4.80
#